data_8e26364606f33a417b571f675a20b4df
#
_entry.id   8e26364606f33a417b571f675a20b4df
#
_cell.length_a   1.000
_cell.length_b   1.000
_cell.length_c   1.000
_cell.angle_alpha   90.00
_cell.angle_beta   90.00
_cell.angle_gamma   90.00
#
_symmetry.space_group_name_H-M   'P 1'
#
loop_
_entity.id
_entity.type
_entity.pdbx_description
1 polymer ?
#
loop_
_entity_poly.entity_id
_entity_poly.type
_entity_poly.pdbx_seq_one_letter_code
_entity_poly.pdbx_strand_id
1 'polypeptide(L)'
;AVSGSNIETVGFCYRKAFFDNRMVGREVLSNDGYIITTPTDAGKIFCGDLDYVFRTDVMREKEFPIFPGEKFVPELYIWNKIGDEGQLIFFTEKVIYLCEYLEDGYSRNFSFYLKNNPRGFFVFYSSQICRETKLFYKVKYFLRSLQCILYMALRIGK
;
A
#
# COMPACT_ATOMS: atom_id res chain seq x y z
N ALA A 1 4.28 1.66 -37.42
CA ALA A 1 3.04 1.66 -36.66
C ALA A 1 3.37 1.13 -35.25
N VAL A 2 3.56 2.02 -34.28
CA VAL A 2 3.66 1.65 -32.87
C VAL A 2 2.22 1.39 -32.42
N SER A 3 1.89 0.11 -32.22
CA SER A 3 0.66 -0.32 -31.56
C SER A 3 0.66 0.29 -30.17
N GLY A 4 -0.08 1.37 -29.97
CA GLY A 4 -0.38 1.90 -28.64
C GLY A 4 -1.22 0.85 -27.91
N SER A 5 -0.61 0.07 -27.05
CA SER A 5 -1.34 -0.75 -26.10
C SER A 5 -2.17 0.20 -25.23
N ASN A 6 -3.48 0.21 -25.43
CA ASN A 6 -4.41 0.87 -24.50
C ASN A 6 -4.29 0.13 -23.17
N ILE A 7 -3.39 0.61 -22.29
CA ILE A 7 -3.29 0.07 -20.94
C ILE A 7 -4.58 0.46 -20.23
N GLU A 8 -5.34 -0.55 -19.83
CA GLU A 8 -6.65 -0.35 -19.23
C GLU A 8 -6.52 0.23 -17.81
N THR A 9 -7.41 1.15 -17.44
CA THR A 9 -7.48 1.68 -16.08
C THR A 9 -8.15 0.67 -15.17
N VAL A 10 -7.45 0.26 -14.11
CA VAL A 10 -7.92 -0.73 -13.13
C VAL A 10 -8.45 -0.09 -11.84
N GLY A 11 -8.24 1.20 -11.66
CA GLY A 11 -8.77 1.93 -10.52
C GLY A 11 -8.34 3.37 -10.43
N PHE A 12 -8.90 4.04 -9.44
CA PHE A 12 -8.66 5.44 -9.10
C PHE A 12 -8.22 5.54 -7.65
N CYS A 13 -7.44 6.56 -7.37
CA CYS A 13 -6.96 6.82 -6.03
C CYS A 13 -7.18 8.28 -5.68
N TYR A 14 -7.74 8.52 -4.50
CA TYR A 14 -8.15 9.83 -4.03
C TYR A 14 -7.41 10.22 -2.76
N ARG A 15 -7.49 11.51 -2.42
CA ARG A 15 -6.93 12.04 -1.18
C ARG A 15 -7.90 11.84 -0.02
N LYS A 16 -7.32 11.72 1.17
CA LYS A 16 -8.04 11.84 2.43
C LYS A 16 -7.77 13.21 3.05
N ALA A 17 -8.71 13.70 3.84
CA ALA A 17 -8.54 14.89 4.66
C ALA A 17 -9.05 14.66 6.08
N PHE A 18 -8.59 15.46 7.01
CA PHE A 18 -9.17 15.56 8.34
C PHE A 18 -10.48 16.36 8.31
N PHE A 19 -11.26 16.30 9.38
CA PHE A 19 -12.52 17.06 9.51
C PHE A 19 -12.31 18.59 9.48
N ASP A 20 -11.12 19.07 9.71
CA ASP A 20 -10.71 20.48 9.56
C ASP A 20 -10.25 20.85 8.13
N ASN A 21 -10.49 19.97 7.16
CA ASN A 21 -10.10 20.08 5.74
C ASN A 21 -8.59 20.06 5.46
N ARG A 22 -7.74 19.81 6.45
CA ARG A 22 -6.32 19.58 6.18
C ARG A 22 -6.13 18.25 5.47
N MET A 23 -5.43 18.27 4.36
CA MET A 23 -5.15 17.07 3.56
C MET A 23 -4.16 16.15 4.30
N VAL A 24 -4.41 14.84 4.25
CA VAL A 24 -3.49 13.85 4.80
C VAL A 24 -2.28 13.69 3.89
N GLY A 25 -1.08 13.74 4.48
CA GLY A 25 0.19 13.60 3.75
C GLY A 25 0.67 14.88 3.10
N ARG A 26 1.43 14.72 2.00
CA ARG A 26 2.07 15.83 1.28
C ARG A 26 1.16 16.36 0.17
N GLU A 27 1.20 17.65 -0.05
CA GLU A 27 0.65 18.28 -1.25
C GLU A 27 1.47 17.88 -2.48
N VAL A 28 0.78 17.56 -3.57
CA VAL A 28 1.38 17.13 -4.84
C VAL A 28 0.75 17.95 -5.95
N LEU A 29 1.56 18.72 -6.65
CA LEU A 29 1.11 19.55 -7.77
C LEU A 29 1.19 18.75 -9.08
N SER A 30 0.13 18.85 -9.89
CA SER A 30 0.08 18.30 -11.24
C SER A 30 -0.77 19.20 -12.11
N ASN A 31 -0.32 19.49 -13.32
CA ASN A 31 -1.07 20.32 -14.28
C ASN A 31 -2.42 19.70 -14.67
N ASP A 32 -2.50 18.38 -14.69
CA ASP A 32 -3.71 17.63 -15.04
C ASP A 32 -4.60 17.30 -13.83
N GLY A 33 -4.17 17.66 -12.60
CA GLY A 33 -4.86 17.33 -11.35
C GLY A 33 -4.79 15.85 -10.96
N TYR A 34 -3.98 15.05 -11.68
CA TYR A 34 -3.71 13.64 -11.37
C TYR A 34 -2.31 13.23 -11.85
N ILE A 35 -1.86 12.08 -11.34
CA ILE A 35 -0.66 11.37 -11.83
C ILE A 35 -0.98 9.90 -12.06
N ILE A 36 -0.23 9.24 -12.96
CA ILE A 36 -0.28 7.80 -13.15
C ILE A 36 1.00 7.22 -12.54
N THR A 37 0.85 6.34 -11.58
CA THR A 37 2.01 5.76 -10.87
C THR A 37 1.61 4.42 -10.22
N THR A 38 2.58 3.76 -9.57
CA THR A 38 2.31 2.55 -8.79
C THR A 38 1.88 2.89 -7.36
N PRO A 39 1.13 2.01 -6.67
CA PRO A 39 0.81 2.22 -5.25
C PRO A 39 2.05 2.37 -4.35
N THR A 40 3.13 1.64 -4.65
CA THR A 40 4.41 1.75 -3.94
C THR A 40 5.04 3.14 -4.09
N ASP A 41 5.04 3.71 -5.28
CA ASP A 41 5.61 5.04 -5.51
C ASP A 41 4.66 6.15 -5.04
N ALA A 42 3.34 5.95 -5.17
CA ALA A 42 2.36 6.87 -4.61
C ALA A 42 2.55 7.07 -3.10
N GLY A 43 2.82 6.01 -2.34
CA GLY A 43 3.13 6.11 -0.91
C GLY A 43 4.33 7.02 -0.60
N LYS A 44 5.33 7.08 -1.49
CA LYS A 44 6.50 7.97 -1.36
C LYS A 44 6.22 9.40 -1.81
N ILE A 45 5.38 9.56 -2.85
CA ILE A 45 5.02 10.86 -3.41
C ILE A 45 4.08 11.61 -2.46
N PHE A 46 3.00 10.97 -2.06
CA PHE A 46 1.96 11.59 -1.24
C PHE A 46 2.29 11.59 0.27
N CYS A 47 3.14 10.67 0.75
CA CYS A 47 3.54 10.55 2.15
C CYS A 47 2.36 10.51 3.13
N GLY A 48 1.24 9.92 2.74
CA GLY A 48 0.01 9.83 3.54
C GLY A 48 -0.90 8.74 3.02
N ASP A 49 -1.92 8.44 3.80
CA ASP A 49 -2.93 7.46 3.42
C ASP A 49 -3.77 7.98 2.26
N LEU A 50 -4.08 7.09 1.35
CA LEU A 50 -4.88 7.35 0.16
C LEU A 50 -6.13 6.46 0.18
N ASP A 51 -7.14 6.86 -0.58
CA ASP A 51 -8.38 6.11 -0.71
C ASP A 51 -8.47 5.48 -2.10
N TYR A 52 -8.52 4.15 -2.15
CA TYR A 52 -8.47 3.39 -3.39
C TYR A 52 -9.84 2.90 -3.81
N VAL A 53 -10.18 3.13 -5.07
CA VAL A 53 -11.40 2.61 -5.72
C VAL A 53 -10.96 1.76 -6.90
N PHE A 54 -11.20 0.46 -6.84
CA PHE A 54 -10.79 -0.49 -7.88
C PHE A 54 -11.98 -0.98 -8.70
N ARG A 55 -11.70 -1.39 -9.92
CA ARG A 55 -12.64 -2.18 -10.70
C ARG A 55 -12.95 -3.49 -9.97
N THR A 56 -14.23 -3.80 -9.86
CA THR A 56 -14.72 -4.95 -9.09
C THR A 56 -14.24 -6.29 -9.67
N ASP A 57 -14.18 -6.41 -10.99
CA ASP A 57 -13.71 -7.60 -11.68
C ASP A 57 -12.24 -7.89 -11.36
N VAL A 58 -11.38 -6.87 -11.44
CA VAL A 58 -9.95 -6.99 -11.11
C VAL A 58 -9.75 -7.28 -9.61
N MET A 59 -10.49 -6.60 -8.74
CA MET A 59 -10.39 -6.77 -7.29
C MET A 59 -10.78 -8.19 -6.84
N ARG A 60 -11.81 -8.80 -7.45
CA ARG A 60 -12.28 -10.15 -7.11
C ARG A 60 -11.25 -11.23 -7.39
N GLU A 61 -10.33 -11.01 -8.30
CA GLU A 61 -9.27 -11.97 -8.63
C GLU A 61 -8.06 -11.89 -7.70
N LYS A 62 -8.02 -10.90 -6.82
CA LYS A 62 -6.86 -10.62 -5.95
C LYS A 62 -7.23 -10.82 -4.48
N GLU A 63 -7.10 -12.04 -4.01
CA GLU A 63 -7.38 -12.39 -2.61
C GLU A 63 -6.21 -12.06 -1.68
N PHE A 64 -6.56 -11.67 -0.45
CA PHE A 64 -5.57 -11.55 0.62
C PHE A 64 -5.10 -12.94 1.06
N PRO A 65 -3.79 -13.16 1.23
CA PRO A 65 -3.31 -14.42 1.77
C PRO A 65 -3.77 -14.58 3.23
N ILE A 66 -4.22 -15.78 3.56
CA ILE A 66 -4.70 -16.14 4.90
C ILE A 66 -3.61 -16.95 5.61
N PHE A 67 -3.21 -16.51 6.79
CA PHE A 67 -2.23 -17.19 7.63
C PHE A 67 -2.89 -17.62 8.95
N PRO A 68 -2.85 -18.92 9.32
CA PRO A 68 -3.40 -19.37 10.58
C PRO A 68 -2.82 -18.61 11.77
N GLY A 69 -3.71 -18.05 12.62
CA GLY A 69 -3.33 -17.28 13.80
C GLY A 69 -2.90 -15.83 13.53
N GLU A 70 -2.97 -15.35 12.28
CA GLU A 70 -2.74 -13.95 11.92
C GLU A 70 -4.03 -13.32 11.36
N LYS A 71 -4.19 -12.02 11.60
CA LYS A 71 -5.41 -11.28 11.23
C LYS A 71 -5.13 -10.09 10.31
N PHE A 72 -3.88 -9.90 9.90
CA PHE A 72 -3.48 -8.71 9.16
C PHE A 72 -2.41 -9.00 8.11
N VAL A 73 -2.66 -8.50 6.92
CA VAL A 73 -1.67 -8.35 5.83
C VAL A 73 -1.75 -6.89 5.37
N PRO A 74 -0.62 -6.18 5.20
CA PRO A 74 -0.64 -4.81 4.69
C PRO A 74 -1.38 -4.71 3.35
N GLU A 75 -2.38 -3.85 3.28
CA GLU A 75 -3.27 -3.69 2.12
C GLU A 75 -2.51 -3.36 0.84
N LEU A 76 -1.43 -2.59 0.95
CA LEU A 76 -0.56 -2.24 -0.17
C LEU A 76 -0.02 -3.47 -0.94
N TYR A 77 0.01 -4.65 -0.30
CA TYR A 77 0.36 -5.91 -0.97
C TYR A 77 -0.63 -6.24 -2.10
N ILE A 78 -1.93 -6.11 -1.84
CA ILE A 78 -2.98 -6.35 -2.83
C ILE A 78 -3.11 -5.18 -3.79
N TRP A 79 -3.01 -3.93 -3.30
CA TRP A 79 -3.06 -2.74 -4.17
C TRP A 79 -2.00 -2.78 -5.27
N ASN A 80 -0.81 -3.24 -4.94
CA ASN A 80 0.25 -3.44 -5.92
C ASN A 80 -0.08 -4.54 -6.94
N LYS A 81 -0.68 -5.65 -6.52
CA LYS A 81 -1.10 -6.73 -7.44
C LYS A 81 -2.20 -6.27 -8.39
N ILE A 82 -3.12 -5.42 -7.94
CA ILE A 82 -4.14 -4.80 -8.80
C ILE A 82 -3.47 -3.82 -9.78
N GLY A 83 -2.52 -3.02 -9.30
CA GLY A 83 -1.76 -2.10 -10.14
C GLY A 83 -0.86 -2.78 -11.18
N ASP A 84 -0.54 -4.07 -11.03
CA ASP A 84 0.19 -4.86 -12.02
C ASP A 84 -0.70 -5.23 -13.25
N GLU A 85 -2.03 -5.19 -13.09
CA GLU A 85 -2.99 -5.52 -14.17
C GLU A 85 -3.31 -4.33 -15.08
N GLY A 86 -3.00 -3.09 -14.65
CA GLY A 86 -3.27 -1.91 -15.45
C GLY A 86 -2.91 -0.59 -14.78
N GLN A 87 -3.40 0.51 -15.33
CA GLN A 87 -3.10 1.84 -14.81
C GLN A 87 -3.94 2.19 -13.59
N LEU A 88 -3.31 2.83 -12.61
CA LEU A 88 -3.95 3.51 -11.50
C LEU A 88 -3.78 5.02 -11.63
N ILE A 89 -4.88 5.75 -11.55
CA ILE A 89 -4.93 7.21 -11.65
C ILE A 89 -5.05 7.79 -10.23
N PHE A 90 -4.06 8.57 -9.82
CA PHE A 90 -3.98 9.18 -8.50
C PHE A 90 -4.32 10.67 -8.59
N PHE A 91 -5.49 11.06 -8.12
CA PHE A 91 -5.88 12.46 -8.04
C PHE A 91 -5.08 13.20 -6.97
N THR A 92 -4.53 14.37 -7.33
CA THR A 92 -3.63 15.12 -6.44
C THR A 92 -4.38 15.97 -5.41
N GLU A 93 -5.61 16.40 -5.72
CA GLU A 93 -6.40 17.34 -4.90
C GLU A 93 -7.78 16.82 -4.51
N LYS A 94 -8.33 15.81 -5.23
CA LYS A 94 -9.69 15.33 -4.98
C LYS A 94 -9.76 14.54 -3.69
N VAL A 95 -10.45 15.10 -2.70
CA VAL A 95 -10.76 14.45 -1.42
C VAL A 95 -12.15 13.83 -1.51
N ILE A 96 -12.26 12.53 -1.19
CA ILE A 96 -13.54 11.81 -1.12
C ILE A 96 -13.78 11.19 0.26
N TYR A 97 -12.79 11.23 1.14
CA TYR A 97 -12.84 10.60 2.45
C TYR A 97 -12.32 11.54 3.54
N LEU A 98 -13.15 11.75 4.57
CA LEU A 98 -12.74 12.44 5.79
C LEU A 98 -12.39 11.42 6.85
N CYS A 99 -11.26 11.60 7.53
CA CYS A 99 -10.75 10.65 8.51
C CYS A 99 -10.24 11.33 9.79
N GLU A 100 -10.20 10.52 10.84
CA GLU A 100 -9.55 10.84 12.10
C GLU A 100 -8.64 9.66 12.49
N TYR A 101 -7.44 9.95 12.96
CA TYR A 101 -6.52 8.91 13.45
C TYR A 101 -6.75 8.68 14.94
N LEU A 102 -7.32 7.55 15.26
CA LEU A 102 -7.59 7.13 16.63
C LEU A 102 -6.31 6.72 17.35
N GLU A 103 -6.32 6.84 18.69
CA GLU A 103 -5.15 6.48 19.52
C GLU A 103 -4.82 4.99 19.47
N ASP A 104 -5.81 4.12 19.32
CA ASP A 104 -5.70 2.67 19.18
C ASP A 104 -5.55 2.18 17.74
N GLY A 105 -5.43 3.12 16.77
CA GLY A 105 -5.30 2.82 15.35
C GLY A 105 -4.03 2.06 14.96
N TYR A 106 -4.06 1.41 13.80
CA TYR A 106 -2.98 0.60 13.25
C TYR A 106 -1.64 1.34 13.17
N SER A 107 -1.66 2.59 12.72
CA SER A 107 -0.45 3.39 12.54
C SER A 107 0.32 3.62 13.84
N ARG A 108 -0.40 3.82 14.96
CA ARG A 108 0.22 4.00 16.29
C ARG A 108 0.71 2.69 16.88
N ASN A 109 0.05 1.59 16.58
CA ASN A 109 0.35 0.26 17.13
C ASN A 109 1.12 -0.64 16.14
N PHE A 110 1.84 -0.05 15.18
CA PHE A 110 2.54 -0.75 14.11
C PHE A 110 3.42 -1.90 14.62
N SER A 111 4.24 -1.67 15.67
CA SER A 111 5.13 -2.70 16.22
C SER A 111 4.38 -3.90 16.79
N PHE A 112 3.22 -3.67 17.40
CA PHE A 112 2.32 -4.73 17.89
C PHE A 112 1.79 -5.57 16.72
N TYR A 113 1.28 -4.92 15.68
CA TYR A 113 0.74 -5.62 14.50
C TYR A 113 1.81 -6.41 13.75
N LEU A 114 3.01 -5.83 13.56
CA LEU A 114 4.15 -6.50 12.94
C LEU A 114 4.53 -7.78 13.70
N LYS A 115 4.62 -7.70 15.04
CA LYS A 115 4.95 -8.84 15.90
C LYS A 115 3.87 -9.91 15.88
N ASN A 116 2.60 -9.53 15.80
CA ASN A 116 1.47 -10.45 15.83
C ASN A 116 1.05 -11.01 14.47
N ASN A 117 1.53 -10.43 13.36
CA ASN A 117 1.20 -10.86 12.00
C ASN A 117 2.47 -10.98 11.12
N PRO A 118 3.53 -11.70 11.60
CA PRO A 118 4.82 -11.67 10.93
C PRO A 118 4.79 -12.29 9.52
N ARG A 119 3.94 -13.29 9.25
CA ARG A 119 3.80 -13.89 7.90
C ARG A 119 3.18 -12.92 6.92
N GLY A 120 2.11 -12.22 7.31
CA GLY A 120 1.48 -11.20 6.50
C GLY A 120 2.43 -10.05 6.14
N PHE A 121 3.19 -9.57 7.11
CA PHE A 121 4.22 -8.56 6.87
C PHE A 121 5.41 -9.09 6.06
N PHE A 122 5.82 -10.35 6.26
CA PHE A 122 6.89 -10.97 5.50
C PHE A 122 6.57 -11.01 4.00
N VAL A 123 5.37 -11.49 3.63
CA VAL A 123 4.92 -11.54 2.24
C VAL A 123 4.91 -10.13 1.63
N PHE A 124 4.42 -9.14 2.37
CA PHE A 124 4.43 -7.75 1.94
C PHE A 124 5.86 -7.23 1.72
N TYR A 125 6.75 -7.32 2.71
CA TYR A 125 8.11 -6.78 2.56
C TYR A 125 8.92 -7.50 1.49
N SER A 126 8.77 -8.82 1.37
CA SER A 126 9.43 -9.59 0.30
C SER A 126 8.98 -9.13 -1.08
N SER A 127 7.69 -8.87 -1.27
CA SER A 127 7.18 -8.31 -2.53
C SER A 127 7.73 -6.91 -2.82
N GLN A 128 7.91 -6.09 -1.79
CA GLN A 128 8.44 -4.73 -1.95
C GLN A 128 9.91 -4.72 -2.38
N ILE A 129 10.73 -5.70 -1.96
CA ILE A 129 12.14 -5.81 -2.41
C ILE A 129 12.22 -5.89 -3.94
N CYS A 130 11.31 -6.66 -4.56
CA CYS A 130 11.26 -6.80 -6.01
C CYS A 130 10.76 -5.53 -6.72
N ARG A 131 9.84 -4.79 -6.10
CA ARG A 131 9.21 -3.59 -6.68
C ARG A 131 10.08 -2.35 -6.60
N GLU A 132 10.94 -2.28 -5.60
CA GLU A 132 11.79 -1.11 -5.41
C GLU A 132 12.94 -1.04 -6.41
N THR A 133 13.22 0.16 -6.88
CA THR A 133 14.37 0.44 -7.75
C THR A 133 15.59 0.89 -6.96
N LYS A 134 15.40 1.70 -5.91
CA LYS A 134 16.48 2.27 -5.10
C LYS A 134 17.00 1.25 -4.09
N LEU A 135 18.32 1.02 -4.08
CA LEU A 135 18.98 0.07 -3.17
C LEU A 135 18.65 0.33 -1.70
N PHE A 136 18.57 1.59 -1.28
CA PHE A 136 18.20 1.97 0.09
C PHE A 136 16.87 1.35 0.54
N TYR A 137 15.83 1.42 -0.28
CA TYR A 137 14.53 0.82 0.05
C TYR A 137 14.56 -0.70 0.00
N LYS A 138 15.31 -1.30 -0.95
CA LYS A 138 15.52 -2.76 -0.99
C LYS A 138 16.13 -3.27 0.30
N VAL A 139 17.20 -2.63 0.78
CA VAL A 139 17.86 -2.99 2.05
C VAL A 139 16.89 -2.81 3.23
N LYS A 140 16.15 -1.70 3.28
CA LYS A 140 15.14 -1.46 4.32
C LYS A 140 14.11 -2.59 4.38
N TYR A 141 13.53 -2.99 3.25
CA TYR A 141 12.53 -4.05 3.22
C TYR A 141 13.13 -5.43 3.48
N PHE A 142 14.36 -5.67 3.05
CA PHE A 142 15.10 -6.89 3.38
C PHE A 142 15.27 -7.03 4.91
N LEU A 143 15.74 -6.00 5.59
CA LEU A 143 15.87 -5.99 7.05
C LEU A 143 14.53 -6.22 7.76
N ARG A 144 13.45 -5.64 7.24
CA ARG A 144 12.09 -5.89 7.76
C ARG A 144 11.63 -7.33 7.52
N SER A 145 11.99 -7.94 6.39
CA SER A 145 11.71 -9.36 6.13
C SER A 145 12.46 -10.27 7.13
N LEU A 146 13.74 -9.97 7.41
CA LEU A 146 14.51 -10.69 8.44
C LEU A 146 13.88 -10.54 9.84
N GLN A 147 13.40 -9.35 10.19
CA GLN A 147 12.68 -9.11 11.44
C GLN A 147 11.40 -9.97 11.52
N CYS A 148 10.67 -10.12 10.43
CA CYS A 148 9.49 -10.99 10.38
C CYS A 148 9.88 -12.46 10.61
N ILE A 149 10.94 -12.94 9.97
CA ILE A 149 11.46 -14.31 10.17
C ILE A 149 11.79 -14.55 11.64
N LEU A 150 12.47 -13.61 12.31
CA LEU A 150 12.77 -13.70 13.72
C LEU A 150 11.49 -13.82 14.58
N TYR A 151 10.47 -13.01 14.30
CA TYR A 151 9.19 -13.08 15.02
C TYR A 151 8.45 -14.40 14.78
N MET A 152 8.52 -14.97 13.56
CA MET A 152 7.98 -16.30 13.29
C MET A 152 8.70 -17.38 14.11
N ALA A 153 10.03 -17.36 14.13
CA ALA A 153 10.83 -18.32 14.90
C ALA A 153 10.53 -18.25 16.41
N LEU A 154 10.40 -17.05 16.98
CA LEU A 154 10.07 -16.85 18.40
C LEU A 154 8.64 -17.31 18.78
N ARG A 155 7.74 -17.44 17.81
CA ARG A 155 6.38 -17.97 18.03
C ARG A 155 6.31 -19.49 18.03
N ILE A 156 7.17 -20.15 17.26
CA ILE A 156 7.24 -21.63 17.20
C ILE A 156 7.76 -22.21 18.51
N GLY A 157 8.52 -21.44 19.29
CA GLY A 157 9.08 -21.85 20.60
C GLY A 157 8.15 -21.66 21.80
N LYS A 158 6.88 -21.28 21.57
CA LYS A 158 5.82 -21.15 22.58
C LYS A 158 4.67 -22.10 22.32
#